data_d455daf3614f31fdda55333e5384a4a3
#
_entry.id   d455daf3614f31fdda55333e5384a4a3
#
_cell.length_a   1.000
_cell.length_b   1.000
_cell.length_c   1.000
_cell.angle_alpha   90.00
_cell.angle_beta   90.00
_cell.angle_gamma   90.00
#
_symmetry.space_group_name_H-M   'P 1'
#
loop_
_entity.id
_entity.type
_entity.pdbx_description
1 polymer ?
#
loop_
_entity_poly.entity_id
_entity_poly.type
_entity_poly.pdbx_seq_one_letter_code
_entity_poly.pdbx_strand_id
1 'polypeptide(L)'
;MRTVLVIDDNENILISLKYVLRFDFDKVITLLNPDKLMATLMQEKVSVILLDMNFSLGVNNGSEGLSCLQHIRQQHPDIPVVLFTAYGDIDLAVRGVKAGAFDFVVKPWDNAHLISTLLAAVESSNRISTLDEMEDEHIRKAIDKCHGNLTQAAEILGITRQTLYNKLKRNK
;
A
#
# COMPACT_ATOMS: atom_id res chain seq x y z
N MET A 1 -9.97 -15.92 -6.08
CA MET A 1 -10.98 -14.84 -6.18
C MET A 1 -10.29 -13.53 -5.84
N ARG A 2 -10.28 -12.57 -6.77
CA ARG A 2 -9.67 -11.24 -6.61
C ARG A 2 -10.77 -10.24 -6.26
N THR A 3 -10.68 -9.65 -5.07
CA THR A 3 -11.64 -8.64 -4.60
C THR A 3 -10.93 -7.30 -4.45
N VAL A 4 -11.43 -6.27 -5.10
CA VAL A 4 -10.96 -4.89 -4.90
C VAL A 4 -11.97 -4.11 -4.04
N LEU A 5 -11.46 -3.40 -3.05
CA LEU A 5 -12.22 -2.45 -2.25
C LEU A 5 -11.84 -1.03 -2.67
N VAL A 6 -12.82 -0.26 -3.11
CA VAL A 6 -12.65 1.13 -3.55
C VAL A 6 -13.29 2.06 -2.53
N ILE A 7 -12.56 3.05 -2.07
CA ILE A 7 -13.03 4.06 -1.11
C ILE A 7 -12.82 5.45 -1.72
N ASP A 8 -13.92 6.16 -1.99
CA ASP A 8 -13.92 7.49 -2.62
C ASP A 8 -15.24 8.19 -2.25
N ASP A 9 -15.21 9.46 -1.88
CA ASP A 9 -16.42 10.22 -1.48
C ASP A 9 -17.30 10.62 -2.67
N ASN A 10 -16.80 10.46 -3.90
CA ASN A 10 -17.52 10.76 -5.12
C ASN A 10 -18.21 9.51 -5.68
N GLU A 11 -19.54 9.46 -5.56
CA GLU A 11 -20.36 8.36 -6.04
C GLU A 11 -20.18 8.07 -7.56
N ASN A 12 -20.01 9.11 -8.38
CA ASN A 12 -19.81 8.95 -9.82
C ASN A 12 -18.49 8.24 -10.14
N ILE A 13 -17.44 8.52 -9.36
CA ILE A 13 -16.15 7.81 -9.46
C ILE A 13 -16.34 6.35 -9.07
N LEU A 14 -17.03 6.06 -7.97
CA LEU A 14 -17.31 4.69 -7.53
C LEU A 14 -18.08 3.89 -8.58
N ILE A 15 -19.10 4.49 -9.19
CA ILE A 15 -19.88 3.86 -10.28
C ILE A 15 -18.98 3.57 -11.48
N SER A 16 -18.16 4.54 -11.89
CA SER A 16 -17.24 4.40 -13.02
C SER A 16 -16.20 3.30 -12.77
N LEU A 17 -15.59 3.29 -11.59
CA LEU A 17 -14.61 2.29 -11.19
C LEU A 17 -15.22 0.89 -11.07
N LYS A 18 -16.42 0.77 -10.53
CA LYS A 18 -17.13 -0.50 -10.48
C LYS A 18 -17.39 -1.08 -11.88
N TYR A 19 -17.70 -0.21 -12.84
CA TYR A 19 -17.88 -0.64 -14.23
C TYR A 19 -16.57 -1.06 -14.89
N VAL A 20 -15.49 -0.31 -14.68
CA VAL A 20 -14.17 -0.57 -15.27
C VAL A 20 -13.56 -1.84 -14.69
N LEU A 21 -13.57 -1.99 -13.35
CA LEU A 21 -12.85 -3.06 -12.65
C LEU A 21 -13.54 -4.43 -12.68
N ARG A 22 -14.81 -4.50 -13.05
CA ARG A 22 -15.61 -5.75 -13.05
C ARG A 22 -15.09 -6.84 -13.98
N PHE A 23 -14.25 -6.52 -14.96
CA PHE A 23 -13.71 -7.48 -15.91
C PHE A 23 -12.41 -8.14 -15.42
N ASP A 24 -11.68 -7.47 -14.51
CA ASP A 24 -10.38 -7.90 -14.00
C ASP A 24 -10.45 -8.42 -12.55
N PHE A 25 -11.54 -8.07 -11.84
CA PHE A 25 -11.80 -8.47 -10.46
C PHE A 25 -13.11 -9.23 -10.34
N ASP A 26 -13.07 -10.34 -9.60
CA ASP A 26 -14.28 -11.17 -9.35
C ASP A 26 -15.33 -10.43 -8.50
N LYS A 27 -14.88 -9.50 -7.65
CA LYS A 27 -15.73 -8.68 -6.79
C LYS A 27 -15.17 -7.26 -6.66
N VAL A 28 -16.04 -6.27 -6.83
CA VAL A 28 -15.74 -4.85 -6.61
C VAL A 28 -16.65 -4.33 -5.49
N ILE A 29 -16.05 -3.98 -4.36
CA ILE A 29 -16.74 -3.39 -3.20
C ILE A 29 -16.45 -1.89 -3.21
N THR A 30 -17.45 -1.07 -2.96
CA THR A 30 -17.33 0.40 -2.97
C THR A 30 -17.82 0.98 -1.65
N LEU A 31 -17.08 1.93 -1.09
CA LEU A 31 -17.45 2.70 0.11
C LEU A 31 -17.31 4.19 -0.19
N LEU A 32 -18.31 4.98 0.21
CA LEU A 32 -18.30 6.44 0.10
C LEU A 32 -17.43 7.13 1.15
N ASN A 33 -17.12 6.41 2.24
CA ASN A 33 -16.27 6.90 3.31
C ASN A 33 -15.62 5.69 4.04
N PRO A 34 -14.56 5.92 4.84
CA PRO A 34 -13.86 4.86 5.52
C PRO A 34 -14.58 4.28 6.75
N ASP A 35 -15.76 4.80 7.16
CA ASP A 35 -16.42 4.38 8.41
C ASP A 35 -16.70 2.88 8.49
N LYS A 36 -17.05 2.28 7.36
CA LYS A 36 -17.33 0.84 7.25
C LYS A 36 -16.12 -0.01 6.84
N LEU A 37 -14.96 0.60 6.65
CA LEU A 37 -13.77 -0.08 6.14
C LEU A 37 -13.40 -1.30 6.97
N MET A 38 -13.20 -1.13 8.28
CA MET A 38 -12.78 -2.23 9.15
C MET A 38 -13.82 -3.35 9.21
N ALA A 39 -15.10 -3.00 9.28
CA ALA A 39 -16.17 -3.99 9.24
C ALA A 39 -16.18 -4.77 7.92
N THR A 40 -15.93 -4.09 6.79
CA THR A 40 -15.83 -4.72 5.47
C THR A 40 -14.63 -5.66 5.40
N LEU A 41 -13.46 -5.25 5.90
CA LEU A 41 -12.25 -6.08 5.90
C LEU A 41 -12.38 -7.33 6.79
N MET A 42 -13.22 -7.28 7.84
CA MET A 42 -13.52 -8.43 8.68
C MET A 42 -14.49 -9.43 8.00
N GLN A 43 -15.38 -8.94 7.14
CA GLN A 43 -16.43 -9.76 6.50
C GLN A 43 -16.03 -10.28 5.12
N GLU A 44 -15.15 -9.57 4.43
CA GLU A 44 -14.79 -9.81 3.04
C GLU A 44 -13.30 -10.07 2.88
N LYS A 45 -12.96 -11.08 2.07
CA LYS A 45 -11.56 -11.32 1.70
C LYS A 45 -11.13 -10.34 0.61
N VAL A 46 -10.59 -9.19 1.02
CA VAL A 46 -10.10 -8.14 0.12
C VAL A 46 -8.69 -8.46 -0.34
N SER A 47 -8.41 -8.33 -1.64
CA SER A 47 -7.10 -8.57 -2.25
C SER A 47 -6.28 -7.29 -2.45
N VAL A 48 -6.94 -6.15 -2.63
CA VAL A 48 -6.32 -4.83 -2.79
C VAL A 48 -7.33 -3.73 -2.43
N ILE A 49 -6.82 -2.62 -1.90
CA ILE A 49 -7.61 -1.42 -1.60
C ILE A 49 -7.17 -0.29 -2.52
N LEU A 50 -8.13 0.36 -3.19
CA LEU A 50 -7.95 1.66 -3.84
C LEU A 50 -8.54 2.73 -2.92
N LEU A 51 -7.68 3.59 -2.39
CA LEU A 51 -8.01 4.53 -1.33
C LEU A 51 -7.87 5.98 -1.81
N ASP A 52 -8.96 6.72 -1.84
CA ASP A 52 -8.88 8.16 -2.04
C ASP A 52 -8.14 8.85 -0.89
N MET A 53 -7.45 9.93 -1.20
CA MET A 53 -6.67 10.68 -0.21
C MET A 53 -7.49 11.72 0.53
N ASN A 54 -8.65 12.14 0.00
CA ASN A 54 -9.47 13.21 0.55
C ASN A 54 -10.94 12.78 0.61
N PHE A 55 -11.51 12.69 1.81
CA PHE A 55 -12.92 12.28 2.04
C PHE A 55 -13.83 13.41 2.49
N SER A 56 -13.29 14.60 2.81
CA SER A 56 -14.07 15.73 3.33
C SER A 56 -14.09 16.88 2.34
N LEU A 57 -15.28 17.31 1.97
CA LEU A 57 -15.51 18.50 1.14
C LEU A 57 -14.80 19.73 1.76
N GLY A 58 -13.77 20.23 1.07
CA GLY A 58 -13.07 21.47 1.43
C GLY A 58 -11.80 21.30 2.27
N VAL A 59 -11.41 20.09 2.65
CA VAL A 59 -10.15 19.80 3.36
C VAL A 59 -9.24 18.94 2.47
N ASN A 60 -8.50 19.57 1.58
CA ASN A 60 -7.61 18.89 0.62
C ASN A 60 -6.17 18.75 1.15
N ASN A 61 -6.00 18.33 2.42
CA ASN A 61 -4.66 18.15 2.98
C ASN A 61 -4.18 16.68 3.02
N GLY A 62 -5.04 15.73 2.59
CA GLY A 62 -4.73 14.30 2.53
C GLY A 62 -4.44 13.63 3.87
N SER A 63 -4.62 14.33 4.98
CA SER A 63 -4.38 13.78 6.32
C SER A 63 -5.32 12.62 6.64
N GLU A 64 -6.53 12.64 6.10
CA GLU A 64 -7.53 11.59 6.29
C GLU A 64 -7.13 10.30 5.59
N GLY A 65 -6.73 10.39 4.31
CA GLY A 65 -6.24 9.24 3.55
C GLY A 65 -4.97 8.63 4.17
N LEU A 66 -4.02 9.48 4.63
CA LEU A 66 -2.82 8.99 5.33
C LEU A 66 -3.14 8.31 6.65
N SER A 67 -4.06 8.87 7.45
CA SER A 67 -4.51 8.25 8.71
C SER A 67 -5.21 6.92 8.45
N CYS A 68 -6.06 6.88 7.42
CA CYS A 68 -6.74 5.66 7.00
C CYS A 68 -5.72 4.59 6.55
N LEU A 69 -4.73 4.97 5.72
CA LEU A 69 -3.63 4.09 5.29
C LEU A 69 -2.87 3.52 6.50
N GLN A 70 -2.48 4.36 7.45
CA GLN A 70 -1.76 3.92 8.65
C GLN A 70 -2.59 2.90 9.46
N HIS A 71 -3.88 3.13 9.58
CA HIS A 71 -4.79 2.22 10.29
C HIS A 71 -4.89 0.86 9.56
N ILE A 72 -5.05 0.87 8.24
CA ILE A 72 -5.04 -0.35 7.42
C ILE A 72 -3.71 -1.10 7.60
N ARG A 73 -2.57 -0.40 7.51
CA ARG A 73 -1.24 -1.03 7.63
C ARG A 73 -0.99 -1.65 9.01
N GLN A 74 -1.58 -1.10 10.08
CA GLN A 74 -1.46 -1.65 11.43
C GLN A 74 -2.30 -2.90 11.63
N GLN A 75 -3.53 -2.93 11.10
CA GLN A 75 -4.50 -4.00 11.33
C GLN A 75 -4.42 -5.10 10.27
N HIS A 76 -4.13 -4.73 9.03
CA HIS A 76 -4.11 -5.59 7.84
C HIS A 76 -2.85 -5.34 6.99
N PRO A 77 -1.64 -5.66 7.51
CA PRO A 77 -0.37 -5.38 6.82
C PRO A 77 -0.23 -6.11 5.48
N ASP A 78 -0.94 -7.23 5.30
CA ASP A 78 -0.87 -8.07 4.09
C ASP A 78 -1.73 -7.56 2.93
N ILE A 79 -2.68 -6.63 3.19
CA ILE A 79 -3.52 -6.09 2.13
C ILE A 79 -2.83 -4.87 1.50
N PRO A 80 -2.43 -4.93 0.22
CA PRO A 80 -1.82 -3.79 -0.44
C PRO A 80 -2.83 -2.65 -0.63
N VAL A 81 -2.35 -1.42 -0.47
CA VAL A 81 -3.13 -0.20 -0.66
C VAL A 81 -2.53 0.60 -1.80
N VAL A 82 -3.33 0.91 -2.81
CA VAL A 82 -3.02 1.87 -3.87
C VAL A 82 -3.75 3.16 -3.56
N LEU A 83 -3.04 4.28 -3.56
CA LEU A 83 -3.62 5.57 -3.29
C LEU A 83 -4.24 6.15 -4.56
N PHE A 84 -5.35 6.87 -4.42
CA PHE A 84 -6.05 7.53 -5.51
C PHE A 84 -6.09 9.03 -5.21
N THR A 85 -5.36 9.84 -5.97
CA THR A 85 -5.07 11.23 -5.61
C THR A 85 -5.40 12.19 -6.74
N ALA A 86 -5.79 13.42 -6.41
CA ALA A 86 -6.01 14.46 -7.40
C ALA A 86 -4.68 14.98 -7.98
N TYR A 87 -4.75 15.53 -9.19
CA TYR A 87 -3.62 16.20 -9.84
C TYR A 87 -3.19 17.39 -8.97
N GLY A 88 -1.91 17.39 -8.56
CA GLY A 88 -1.36 18.42 -7.67
C GLY A 88 -0.96 17.90 -6.27
N ASP A 89 -1.43 16.72 -5.87
CA ASP A 89 -1.13 16.13 -4.55
C ASP A 89 -0.01 15.09 -4.60
N ILE A 90 0.95 15.25 -5.55
CA ILE A 90 2.04 14.27 -5.76
C ILE A 90 2.91 14.13 -4.50
N ASP A 91 3.23 15.21 -3.82
CA ASP A 91 4.00 15.17 -2.57
C ASP A 91 3.28 14.33 -1.49
N LEU A 92 1.96 14.41 -1.45
CA LEU A 92 1.13 13.64 -0.56
C LEU A 92 1.14 12.15 -0.94
N ALA A 93 1.05 11.84 -2.24
CA ALA A 93 1.15 10.47 -2.75
C ALA A 93 2.52 9.85 -2.41
N VAL A 94 3.63 10.59 -2.59
CA VAL A 94 4.98 10.16 -2.20
C VAL A 94 5.07 9.89 -0.70
N ARG A 95 4.47 10.73 0.13
CA ARG A 95 4.38 10.50 1.59
C ARG A 95 3.59 9.24 1.91
N GLY A 96 2.51 8.97 1.18
CA GLY A 96 1.69 7.78 1.33
C GLY A 96 2.47 6.50 0.98
N VAL A 97 3.23 6.50 -0.12
CA VAL A 97 4.09 5.36 -0.49
C VAL A 97 5.16 5.12 0.59
N LYS A 98 5.80 6.19 1.10
CA LYS A 98 6.73 6.08 2.24
C LYS A 98 6.06 5.58 3.52
N ALA A 99 4.76 5.82 3.70
CA ALA A 99 3.97 5.32 4.82
C ALA A 99 3.47 3.87 4.62
N GLY A 100 3.82 3.24 3.50
CA GLY A 100 3.54 1.82 3.24
C GLY A 100 2.42 1.55 2.24
N ALA A 101 1.95 2.53 1.48
CA ALA A 101 1.14 2.25 0.30
C ALA A 101 1.99 1.53 -0.76
N PHE A 102 1.36 0.68 -1.55
CA PHE A 102 2.03 -0.04 -2.64
C PHE A 102 2.45 0.94 -3.75
N ASP A 103 1.49 1.78 -4.18
CA ASP A 103 1.68 2.76 -5.25
C ASP A 103 0.57 3.81 -5.20
N PHE A 104 0.53 4.72 -6.17
CA PHE A 104 -0.55 5.68 -6.33
C PHE A 104 -0.97 5.85 -7.79
N VAL A 105 -2.22 6.25 -8.01
CA VAL A 105 -2.79 6.61 -9.31
C VAL A 105 -3.38 8.02 -9.22
N VAL A 106 -3.12 8.85 -10.23
CA VAL A 106 -3.56 10.25 -10.27
C VAL A 106 -4.89 10.37 -11.02
N LYS A 107 -5.80 11.19 -10.48
CA LYS A 107 -7.06 11.58 -11.14
C LYS A 107 -6.81 12.80 -12.05
N PRO A 108 -7.32 12.84 -13.30
CA PRO A 108 -8.06 11.78 -14.00
C PRO A 108 -7.11 10.64 -14.40
N TRP A 109 -7.61 9.40 -14.35
CA TRP A 109 -6.81 8.20 -14.55
C TRP A 109 -6.97 7.62 -15.97
N ASP A 110 -5.95 6.87 -16.37
CA ASP A 110 -6.02 5.92 -17.48
C ASP A 110 -6.45 4.54 -16.94
N ASN A 111 -7.43 3.91 -17.59
CA ASN A 111 -7.98 2.63 -17.12
C ASN A 111 -6.93 1.50 -17.16
N ALA A 112 -6.11 1.44 -18.20
CA ALA A 112 -5.11 0.39 -18.33
C ALA A 112 -4.04 0.52 -17.24
N HIS A 113 -3.59 1.75 -16.96
CA HIS A 113 -2.63 2.03 -15.89
C HIS A 113 -3.22 1.70 -14.51
N LEU A 114 -4.45 2.11 -14.22
CA LEU A 114 -5.13 1.80 -12.96
C LEU A 114 -5.23 0.28 -12.73
N ILE A 115 -5.74 -0.45 -13.74
CA ILE A 115 -5.90 -1.91 -13.66
C ILE A 115 -4.55 -2.59 -13.47
N SER A 116 -3.53 -2.22 -14.26
CA SER A 116 -2.18 -2.81 -14.13
C SER A 116 -1.56 -2.57 -12.77
N THR A 117 -1.72 -1.38 -12.19
CA THR A 117 -1.23 -1.05 -10.85
C THR A 117 -1.93 -1.88 -9.77
N LEU A 118 -3.26 -2.01 -9.84
CA LEU A 118 -4.02 -2.82 -8.89
C LEU A 118 -3.69 -4.31 -9.00
N LEU A 119 -3.52 -4.85 -10.19
CA LEU A 119 -3.13 -6.24 -10.39
C LEU A 119 -1.71 -6.51 -9.90
N ALA A 120 -0.76 -5.61 -10.16
CA ALA A 120 0.60 -5.70 -9.62
C ALA A 120 0.61 -5.69 -8.09
N ALA A 121 -0.25 -4.88 -7.46
CA ALA A 121 -0.42 -4.87 -6.02
C ALA A 121 -0.91 -6.22 -5.48
N VAL A 122 -1.92 -6.83 -6.13
CA VAL A 122 -2.43 -8.17 -5.77
C VAL A 122 -1.33 -9.24 -5.92
N GLU A 123 -0.56 -9.19 -7.01
CA GLU A 123 0.51 -10.15 -7.25
C GLU A 123 1.63 -10.02 -6.22
N SER A 124 2.00 -8.80 -5.83
CA SER A 124 3.01 -8.56 -4.81
C SER A 124 2.64 -9.13 -3.45
N SER A 125 1.35 -9.04 -3.06
CA SER A 125 0.87 -9.60 -1.78
C SER A 125 0.74 -11.12 -1.79
N ASN A 126 0.55 -11.73 -2.96
CA ASN A 126 0.47 -13.18 -3.11
C ASN A 126 1.85 -13.85 -3.25
N ARG A 127 2.91 -13.07 -3.46
CA ARG A 127 4.27 -13.60 -3.59
C ARG A 127 4.77 -14.07 -2.23
N ILE A 128 5.09 -15.35 -2.14
CA ILE A 128 5.82 -15.89 -0.99
C ILE A 128 7.28 -15.45 -1.14
N SER A 129 7.72 -14.54 -0.27
CA SER A 129 9.13 -14.14 -0.24
C SER A 129 10.00 -15.33 0.14
N THR A 130 11.12 -15.48 -0.54
CA THR A 130 12.13 -16.48 -0.14
C THR A 130 12.74 -16.09 1.21
N LEU A 131 13.32 -17.06 1.92
CA LEU A 131 14.03 -16.77 3.18
C LEU A 131 15.15 -15.73 2.98
N ASP A 132 15.83 -15.77 1.85
CA ASP A 132 16.87 -14.80 1.51
C ASP A 132 16.28 -13.39 1.33
N GLU A 133 15.14 -13.24 0.62
CA GLU A 133 14.45 -11.96 0.46
C GLU A 133 13.94 -11.40 1.79
N MET A 134 13.39 -12.23 2.66
CA MET A 134 12.95 -11.83 4.00
C MET A 134 14.13 -11.40 4.88
N GLU A 135 15.26 -12.11 4.79
CA GLU A 135 16.49 -11.76 5.50
C GLU A 135 17.01 -10.39 5.04
N ASP A 136 17.03 -10.15 3.72
CA ASP A 136 17.50 -8.89 3.14
C ASP A 136 16.61 -7.71 3.54
N GLU A 137 15.30 -7.89 3.52
CA GLU A 137 14.35 -6.86 3.96
C GLU A 137 14.55 -6.55 5.44
N HIS A 138 14.74 -7.56 6.27
CA HIS A 138 14.99 -7.40 7.70
C HIS A 138 16.31 -6.66 7.99
N ILE A 139 17.36 -6.97 7.24
CA ILE A 139 18.66 -6.30 7.30
C ILE A 139 18.50 -4.82 6.91
N ARG A 140 17.83 -4.50 5.80
CA ARG A 140 17.60 -3.12 5.35
C ARG A 140 16.84 -2.31 6.41
N LYS A 141 15.75 -2.85 6.94
CA LYS A 141 14.95 -2.20 8.01
C LYS A 141 15.80 -1.91 9.26
N ALA A 142 16.68 -2.82 9.66
CA ALA A 142 17.58 -2.61 10.80
C ALA A 142 18.60 -1.49 10.53
N ILE A 143 19.18 -1.45 9.32
CA ILE A 143 20.14 -0.40 8.93
C ILE A 143 19.46 0.97 8.87
N ASP A 144 18.27 1.07 8.29
CA ASP A 144 17.49 2.30 8.21
C ASP A 144 17.12 2.82 9.60
N LYS A 145 16.69 1.94 10.50
CA LYS A 145 16.38 2.27 11.90
C LYS A 145 17.60 2.79 12.67
N CYS A 146 18.79 2.34 12.28
CA CYS A 146 20.06 2.77 12.87
C CYS A 146 20.72 3.92 12.07
N HIS A 147 20.01 4.57 11.17
CA HIS A 147 20.53 5.67 10.33
C HIS A 147 21.86 5.31 9.63
N GLY A 148 21.99 4.06 9.16
CA GLY A 148 23.19 3.57 8.47
C GLY A 148 24.31 3.06 9.39
N ASN A 149 24.13 3.07 10.70
CA ASN A 149 25.14 2.56 11.64
C ASN A 149 25.13 1.03 11.67
N LEU A 150 26.08 0.42 10.93
CA LEU A 150 26.15 -1.04 10.78
C LEU A 150 26.48 -1.78 12.09
N THR A 151 27.14 -1.14 13.05
CA THR A 151 27.44 -1.77 14.35
C THR A 151 26.15 -1.92 15.15
N GLN A 152 25.37 -0.86 15.28
CA GLN A 152 24.07 -0.91 15.95
C GLN A 152 23.07 -1.81 15.23
N ALA A 153 23.07 -1.79 13.88
CA ALA A 153 22.20 -2.67 13.10
C ALA A 153 22.55 -4.16 13.36
N ALA A 154 23.83 -4.52 13.41
CA ALA A 154 24.26 -5.86 13.72
C ALA A 154 23.84 -6.33 15.13
N GLU A 155 23.93 -5.44 16.13
CA GLU A 155 23.45 -5.69 17.50
C GLU A 155 21.93 -5.97 17.52
N ILE A 156 21.12 -5.13 16.84
CA ILE A 156 19.66 -5.31 16.74
C ILE A 156 19.32 -6.64 16.06
N LEU A 157 20.10 -7.03 15.04
CA LEU A 157 19.90 -8.27 14.29
C LEU A 157 20.44 -9.51 15.03
N GLY A 158 21.13 -9.35 16.18
CA GLY A 158 21.74 -10.44 16.92
C GLY A 158 22.88 -11.15 16.19
N ILE A 159 23.58 -10.45 15.26
CA ILE A 159 24.69 -10.99 14.47
C ILE A 159 25.93 -10.12 14.63
N THR A 160 27.11 -10.64 14.22
CA THR A 160 28.33 -9.84 14.22
C THR A 160 28.34 -8.83 13.07
N ARG A 161 29.04 -7.70 13.25
CA ARG A 161 29.23 -6.71 12.18
C ARG A 161 29.84 -7.35 10.91
N GLN A 162 30.76 -8.31 11.08
CA GLN A 162 31.38 -9.01 9.96
C GLN A 162 30.35 -9.87 9.20
N THR A 163 29.46 -10.55 9.92
CA THR A 163 28.37 -11.33 9.31
C THR A 163 27.44 -10.42 8.52
N LEU A 164 27.04 -9.27 9.09
CA LEU A 164 26.24 -8.28 8.40
C LEU A 164 26.91 -7.77 7.12
N TYR A 165 28.19 -7.46 7.19
CA TYR A 165 28.96 -6.98 6.03
C TYR A 165 29.05 -8.06 4.91
N ASN A 166 29.24 -9.32 5.28
CA ASN A 166 29.28 -10.43 4.31
C ASN A 166 27.93 -10.63 3.62
N LYS A 167 26.82 -10.49 4.35
CA LYS A 167 25.46 -10.57 3.80
C LYS A 167 25.20 -9.44 2.82
N LEU A 168 25.57 -8.20 3.14
CA LEU A 168 25.45 -7.05 2.24
C LEU A 168 26.29 -7.16 0.96
N LYS A 169 27.40 -7.89 1.00
CA LYS A 169 28.25 -8.15 -0.19
C LYS A 169 27.65 -9.20 -1.13
N ARG A 170 26.93 -10.19 -0.60
CA ARG A 170 26.33 -11.28 -1.39
C ARG A 170 25.21 -10.78 -2.31
N ASN A 171 24.64 -9.63 -2.00
CA ASN A 171 23.48 -9.03 -2.66
C ASN A 171 23.84 -7.85 -3.60
N LYS A 172 25.08 -7.72 -3.99
CA LYS A 172 25.56 -6.86 -5.07
C LYS A 172 25.90 -7.68 -6.29
#